data_c738bd2318b97c661c016e3e5c029c85
#
_entry.id   c738bd2318b97c661c016e3e5c029c85
#
_cell.length_a   1.000
_cell.length_b   1.000
_cell.length_c   1.000
_cell.angle_alpha   90.00
_cell.angle_beta   90.00
_cell.angle_gamma   90.00
#
_symmetry.space_group_name_H-M   'P 1'
#
loop_
_entity.id
_entity.type
_entity.pdbx_description
1 polymer ?
#
loop_
_entity_poly.entity_id
_entity_poly.type
_entity_poly.pdbx_seq_one_letter_code
_entity_poly.pdbx_strand_id
1 'polypeptide(L)'
;MTFGIVLTLCTFLFFSYIKKKTKLEILNPLLLSIIFIIGFLKVSKIEYQTYKEGADFINIFLTPATIALAIPLKRELAKLKSHMYAIMQGILIGVLTSALTIMLIKFIFTLEDAHYKSLLPKSITTAIGIGISESIGGIPSITVFAIIMTGIFGSIISKAIFKAFKISHPLARGLALGCASHAIGTAKAAELGEMEAAASSLGMVISGIITVIVGVFL
;
A
#
# COMPACT_ATOMS: atom_id res chain seq x y z
N MET A 1 -9.82 3.93 -25.66
CA MET A 1 -8.50 3.48 -25.13
C MET A 1 -7.66 4.62 -24.55
N THR A 2 -7.41 5.72 -25.24
CA THR A 2 -6.48 6.78 -24.78
C THR A 2 -6.99 7.62 -23.62
N PHE A 3 -8.30 7.81 -23.48
CA PHE A 3 -8.92 8.69 -22.48
C PHE A 3 -8.52 8.37 -21.03
N GLY A 4 -8.69 7.12 -20.60
CA GLY A 4 -8.37 6.70 -19.22
C GLY A 4 -6.89 6.85 -18.88
N ILE A 5 -5.98 6.51 -19.83
CA ILE A 5 -4.53 6.69 -19.66
C ILE A 5 -4.20 8.18 -19.48
N VAL A 6 -4.66 9.00 -20.42
CA VAL A 6 -4.35 10.44 -20.43
C VAL A 6 -4.90 11.10 -19.17
N LEU A 7 -6.16 10.83 -18.81
CA LEU A 7 -6.76 11.39 -17.60
C LEU A 7 -5.97 11.00 -16.34
N THR A 8 -5.59 9.72 -16.21
CA THR A 8 -4.82 9.23 -15.05
C THR A 8 -3.43 9.86 -14.98
N LEU A 9 -2.69 9.85 -16.07
CA LEU A 9 -1.33 10.39 -16.10
C LEU A 9 -1.31 11.92 -15.90
N CYS A 10 -2.17 12.65 -16.60
CA CYS A 10 -2.23 14.11 -16.49
C CYS A 10 -2.59 14.54 -15.05
N THR A 11 -3.61 13.93 -14.45
CA THR A 11 -4.01 14.26 -13.07
C THR A 11 -2.90 13.92 -12.08
N PHE A 12 -2.28 12.75 -12.20
CA PHE A 12 -1.20 12.36 -11.31
C PHE A 12 0.03 13.27 -11.43
N LEU A 13 0.44 13.61 -12.65
CA LEU A 13 1.55 14.54 -12.89
C LEU A 13 1.23 15.95 -12.37
N PHE A 14 0.01 16.42 -12.58
CA PHE A 14 -0.43 17.72 -12.08
C PHE A 14 -0.37 17.79 -10.55
N PHE A 15 -0.93 16.81 -9.85
CA PHE A 15 -0.88 16.81 -8.39
C PHE A 15 0.53 16.51 -7.84
N SER A 16 1.35 15.76 -8.56
CA SER A 16 2.76 15.56 -8.24
C SER A 16 3.54 16.87 -8.33
N TYR A 17 3.28 17.69 -9.34
CA TYR A 17 3.85 19.02 -9.48
C TYR A 17 3.43 19.94 -8.32
N ILE A 18 2.14 19.93 -7.95
CA ILE A 18 1.64 20.71 -6.80
C ILE A 18 2.34 20.28 -5.51
N LYS A 19 2.42 18.97 -5.24
CA LYS A 19 3.12 18.43 -4.06
C LYS A 19 4.58 18.90 -4.03
N LYS A 20 5.28 18.83 -5.16
CA LYS A 20 6.68 19.27 -5.27
C LYS A 20 6.85 20.76 -4.95
N LYS A 21 5.92 21.59 -5.41
CA LYS A 21 5.93 23.04 -5.20
C LYS A 21 5.58 23.45 -3.76
N THR A 22 4.55 22.80 -3.19
CA THR A 22 4.03 23.14 -1.85
C THR A 22 4.80 22.46 -0.72
N LYS A 23 5.47 21.33 -1.00
CA LYS A 23 6.16 20.46 -0.02
C LYS A 23 5.24 19.94 1.10
N LEU A 24 3.92 20.01 0.93
CA LEU A 24 2.94 19.53 1.90
C LEU A 24 2.71 18.03 1.71
N GLU A 25 3.03 17.23 2.72
CA GLU A 25 2.85 15.76 2.68
C GLU A 25 1.38 15.34 2.59
N ILE A 26 0.46 16.16 3.11
CA ILE A 26 -0.98 15.90 3.05
C ILE A 26 -1.51 15.93 1.61
N LEU A 27 -0.84 16.66 0.71
CA LEU A 27 -1.18 16.69 -0.71
C LEU A 27 -0.60 15.44 -1.41
N ASN A 28 -1.13 14.26 -1.05
CA ASN A 28 -0.73 13.02 -1.71
C ASN A 28 -1.26 13.00 -3.15
N PRO A 29 -0.38 12.93 -4.18
CA PRO A 29 -0.80 12.99 -5.58
C PRO A 29 -1.75 11.86 -5.96
N LEU A 30 -1.56 10.65 -5.42
CA LEU A 30 -2.41 9.51 -5.69
C LEU A 30 -3.83 9.75 -5.17
N LEU A 31 -3.95 10.17 -3.91
CA LEU A 31 -5.25 10.47 -3.29
C LEU A 31 -6.01 11.56 -4.06
N LEU A 32 -5.32 12.67 -4.34
CA LEU A 32 -5.94 13.79 -5.05
C LEU A 32 -6.35 13.42 -6.48
N SER A 33 -5.55 12.60 -7.17
CA SER A 33 -5.89 12.10 -8.49
C SER A 33 -7.12 11.21 -8.47
N ILE A 34 -7.22 10.30 -7.51
CA ILE A 34 -8.40 9.43 -7.35
C ILE A 34 -9.66 10.27 -7.12
N ILE A 35 -9.62 11.21 -6.17
CA ILE A 35 -10.76 12.09 -5.85
C ILE A 35 -11.15 12.91 -7.08
N PHE A 36 -10.17 13.49 -7.76
CA PHE A 36 -10.42 14.31 -8.96
C PHE A 36 -11.06 13.48 -10.08
N ILE A 37 -10.52 12.29 -10.38
CA ILE A 37 -11.03 11.42 -11.45
C ILE A 37 -12.46 10.99 -11.14
N ILE A 38 -12.74 10.57 -9.90
CA ILE A 38 -14.10 10.19 -9.47
C ILE A 38 -15.06 11.39 -9.67
N GLY A 39 -14.69 12.57 -9.20
CA GLY A 39 -15.48 13.79 -9.35
C GLY A 39 -15.71 14.17 -10.80
N PHE A 40 -14.65 14.12 -11.61
CA PHE A 40 -14.70 14.42 -13.03
C PHE A 40 -15.64 13.49 -13.80
N LEU A 41 -15.51 12.17 -13.61
CA LEU A 41 -16.38 11.19 -14.26
C LEU A 41 -17.86 11.39 -13.87
N LYS A 42 -18.12 11.66 -12.58
CA LYS A 42 -19.47 11.89 -12.07
C LYS A 42 -20.10 13.15 -12.65
N VAL A 43 -19.37 14.27 -12.68
CA VAL A 43 -19.87 15.55 -13.21
C VAL A 43 -20.06 15.48 -14.71
N SER A 44 -19.11 14.87 -15.43
CA SER A 44 -19.19 14.69 -16.89
C SER A 44 -20.15 13.59 -17.33
N LYS A 45 -20.77 12.87 -16.41
CA LYS A 45 -21.66 11.72 -16.66
C LYS A 45 -21.02 10.65 -17.55
N ILE A 46 -19.69 10.50 -17.45
CA ILE A 46 -18.94 9.48 -18.19
C ILE A 46 -19.00 8.18 -17.39
N GLU A 47 -19.38 7.09 -18.02
CA GLU A 47 -19.41 5.78 -17.39
C GLU A 47 -18.01 5.33 -16.99
N TYR A 48 -17.92 4.70 -15.82
CA TYR A 48 -16.66 4.16 -15.30
C TYR A 48 -16.01 3.17 -16.28
N GLN A 49 -16.81 2.40 -17.01
CA GLN A 49 -16.31 1.42 -17.98
C GLN A 49 -15.49 2.09 -19.10
N THR A 50 -15.94 3.23 -19.61
CA THR A 50 -15.21 4.01 -20.63
C THR A 50 -13.83 4.48 -20.12
N TYR A 51 -13.76 4.88 -18.86
CA TYR A 51 -12.48 5.23 -18.24
C TYR A 51 -11.60 3.99 -18.04
N LYS A 52 -12.18 2.91 -17.53
CA LYS A 52 -11.48 1.67 -17.19
C LYS A 52 -10.79 1.04 -18.41
N GLU A 53 -11.46 0.97 -19.55
CA GLU A 53 -10.90 0.40 -20.79
C GLU A 53 -9.57 1.04 -21.21
N GLY A 54 -9.41 2.35 -20.96
CA GLY A 54 -8.16 3.03 -21.18
C GLY A 54 -7.16 2.81 -20.04
N ALA A 55 -7.64 2.97 -18.80
CA ALA A 55 -6.80 2.88 -17.61
C ALA A 55 -6.19 1.49 -17.41
N ASP A 56 -6.87 0.42 -17.82
CA ASP A 56 -6.38 -0.97 -17.73
C ASP A 56 -5.06 -1.19 -18.49
N PHE A 57 -4.76 -0.37 -19.50
CA PHE A 57 -3.45 -0.42 -20.17
C PHE A 57 -2.29 -0.12 -19.21
N ILE A 58 -2.53 0.70 -18.18
CA ILE A 58 -1.52 1.02 -17.17
C ILE A 58 -1.17 -0.23 -16.33
N ASN A 59 -2.10 -1.17 -16.20
CA ASN A 59 -1.88 -2.42 -15.45
C ASN A 59 -0.77 -3.29 -16.06
N ILE A 60 -0.46 -3.14 -17.35
CA ILE A 60 0.66 -3.84 -18.00
C ILE A 60 1.99 -3.51 -17.30
N PHE A 61 2.12 -2.30 -16.76
CA PHE A 61 3.32 -1.86 -16.05
C PHE A 61 3.39 -2.32 -14.60
N LEU A 62 2.33 -2.92 -14.05
CA LEU A 62 2.29 -3.37 -12.66
C LEU A 62 3.36 -4.42 -12.37
N THR A 63 3.48 -5.43 -13.22
CA THR A 63 4.48 -6.50 -13.06
C THR A 63 5.92 -5.97 -13.17
N PRO A 64 6.30 -5.22 -14.24
CA PRO A 64 7.63 -4.61 -14.32
C PRO A 64 7.94 -3.68 -13.13
N ALA A 65 6.98 -2.86 -12.70
CA ALA A 65 7.15 -1.97 -11.55
C ALA A 65 7.40 -2.76 -10.26
N THR A 66 6.66 -3.84 -10.04
CA THR A 66 6.86 -4.71 -8.87
C THR A 66 8.24 -5.38 -8.90
N ILE A 67 8.67 -5.87 -10.07
CA ILE A 67 10.01 -6.45 -10.24
C ILE A 67 11.10 -5.41 -9.97
N ALA A 68 10.90 -4.16 -10.40
CA ALA A 68 11.85 -3.09 -10.16
C ALA A 68 12.12 -2.82 -8.67
N LEU A 69 11.17 -3.10 -7.78
CA LEU A 69 11.35 -3.00 -6.33
C LEU A 69 12.36 -4.03 -5.78
N ALA A 70 12.71 -5.07 -6.54
CA ALA A 70 13.78 -6.00 -6.17
C ALA A 70 15.19 -5.41 -6.37
N ILE A 71 15.34 -4.32 -7.13
CA ILE A 71 16.63 -3.69 -7.38
C ILE A 71 17.27 -3.13 -6.09
N PRO A 72 16.62 -2.24 -5.32
CA PRO A 72 17.15 -1.78 -4.05
C PRO A 72 17.33 -2.93 -3.05
N LEU A 73 16.41 -3.90 -3.04
CA LEU A 73 16.55 -5.08 -2.20
C LEU A 73 17.84 -5.85 -2.47
N LYS A 74 18.18 -6.09 -3.75
CA LYS A 74 19.42 -6.78 -4.15
C LYS A 74 20.66 -5.97 -3.75
N ARG A 75 20.65 -4.65 -3.93
CA ARG A 75 21.78 -3.77 -3.59
C ARG A 75 22.11 -3.78 -2.11
N GLU A 76 21.10 -3.74 -1.25
CA GLU A 76 21.24 -3.66 0.20
C GLU A 76 21.19 -5.03 0.90
N LEU A 77 21.14 -6.14 0.15
CA LEU A 77 20.93 -7.49 0.66
C LEU A 77 21.93 -7.90 1.75
N ALA A 78 23.20 -7.53 1.59
CA ALA A 78 24.24 -7.87 2.58
C ALA A 78 23.96 -7.21 3.93
N LYS A 79 23.57 -5.94 3.94
CA LYS A 79 23.21 -5.21 5.16
C LYS A 79 21.90 -5.73 5.78
N LEU A 80 20.92 -6.11 4.94
CA LEU A 80 19.68 -6.71 5.43
C LEU A 80 19.93 -8.07 6.08
N LYS A 81 20.82 -8.91 5.49
CA LYS A 81 21.16 -10.22 6.06
C LYS A 81 21.78 -10.10 7.45
N SER A 82 22.61 -9.10 7.72
CA SER A 82 23.19 -8.90 9.05
C SER A 82 22.17 -8.56 10.14
N HIS A 83 20.98 -8.08 9.76
CA HIS A 83 19.89 -7.71 10.67
C HIS A 83 18.66 -8.61 10.52
N MET A 84 18.79 -9.76 9.85
CA MET A 84 17.64 -10.61 9.47
C MET A 84 16.76 -11.01 10.67
N TYR A 85 17.35 -11.31 11.81
CA TYR A 85 16.59 -11.66 13.01
C TYR A 85 15.67 -10.51 13.46
N ALA A 86 16.19 -9.28 13.56
CA ALA A 86 15.39 -8.12 13.93
C ALA A 86 14.33 -7.79 12.87
N ILE A 87 14.66 -7.98 11.58
CA ILE A 87 13.74 -7.80 10.46
C ILE A 87 12.56 -8.76 10.59
N MET A 88 12.81 -10.05 10.77
CA MET A 88 11.78 -11.06 10.89
C MET A 88 10.86 -10.81 12.09
N GLN A 89 11.44 -10.46 13.24
CA GLN A 89 10.66 -10.07 14.42
C GLN A 89 9.79 -8.84 14.15
N GLY A 90 10.37 -7.81 13.55
CA GLY A 90 9.62 -6.58 13.22
C GLY A 90 8.46 -6.85 12.27
N ILE A 91 8.66 -7.69 11.25
CA ILE A 91 7.60 -8.07 10.30
C ILE A 91 6.50 -8.88 11.01
N LEU A 92 6.89 -9.88 11.80
CA LEU A 92 5.94 -10.72 12.53
C LEU A 92 5.08 -9.88 13.48
N ILE A 93 5.71 -9.00 14.27
CA ILE A 93 5.00 -8.08 15.17
C ILE A 93 4.08 -7.16 14.36
N GLY A 94 4.53 -6.64 13.21
CA GLY A 94 3.71 -5.80 12.34
C GLY A 94 2.46 -6.52 11.82
N VAL A 95 2.61 -7.75 11.33
CA VAL A 95 1.47 -8.58 10.85
C VAL A 95 0.51 -8.90 12.00
N LEU A 96 1.03 -9.34 13.14
CA LEU A 96 0.22 -9.66 14.32
C LEU A 96 -0.53 -8.41 14.81
N THR A 97 0.13 -7.26 14.91
CA THR A 97 -0.50 -5.99 15.30
C THR A 97 -1.61 -5.59 14.33
N SER A 98 -1.39 -5.77 13.01
CA SER A 98 -2.42 -5.51 12.01
C SER A 98 -3.64 -6.40 12.21
N ALA A 99 -3.44 -7.71 12.39
CA ALA A 99 -4.53 -8.67 12.62
C ALA A 99 -5.29 -8.38 13.93
N LEU A 100 -4.57 -8.15 15.02
CA LEU A 100 -5.16 -7.80 16.32
C LEU A 100 -5.96 -6.50 16.26
N THR A 101 -5.46 -5.49 15.52
CA THR A 101 -6.18 -4.23 15.34
C THR A 101 -7.51 -4.45 14.63
N ILE A 102 -7.56 -5.26 13.58
CA ILE A 102 -8.80 -5.55 12.87
C ILE A 102 -9.75 -6.39 13.73
N MET A 103 -9.21 -7.35 14.48
CA MET A 103 -10.01 -8.12 15.45
C MET A 103 -10.62 -7.21 16.52
N LEU A 104 -9.86 -6.25 17.05
CA LEU A 104 -10.37 -5.27 18.01
C LEU A 104 -11.45 -4.38 17.40
N ILE A 105 -11.27 -3.92 16.16
CA ILE A 105 -12.27 -3.14 15.42
C ILE A 105 -13.55 -3.96 15.23
N LYS A 106 -13.45 -5.26 14.88
CA LYS A 106 -14.61 -6.16 14.80
C LYS A 106 -15.38 -6.16 16.11
N PHE A 107 -14.68 -6.32 17.23
CA PHE A 107 -15.30 -6.40 18.55
C PHE A 107 -15.98 -5.07 18.95
N ILE A 108 -15.31 -3.93 18.75
CA ILE A 108 -15.82 -2.60 19.14
C ILE A 108 -17.03 -2.19 18.28
N PHE A 109 -16.96 -2.41 16.97
CA PHE A 109 -17.98 -1.96 16.01
C PHE A 109 -18.96 -3.06 15.60
N THR A 110 -18.86 -4.24 16.19
CA THR A 110 -19.73 -5.39 15.90
C THR A 110 -19.82 -5.68 14.40
N LEU A 111 -18.66 -5.71 13.71
CA LEU A 111 -18.63 -5.90 12.26
C LEU A 111 -19.13 -7.30 11.89
N GLU A 112 -19.93 -7.37 10.83
CA GLU A 112 -20.28 -8.64 10.19
C GLU A 112 -19.02 -9.39 9.70
N ASP A 113 -19.09 -10.72 9.68
CA ASP A 113 -17.95 -11.56 9.32
C ASP A 113 -17.37 -11.25 7.93
N ALA A 114 -18.23 -10.97 6.95
CA ALA A 114 -17.77 -10.63 5.61
C ALA A 114 -16.95 -9.32 5.59
N HIS A 115 -17.37 -8.30 6.35
CA HIS A 115 -16.62 -7.04 6.47
C HIS A 115 -15.29 -7.24 7.21
N TYR A 116 -15.30 -7.99 8.32
CA TYR A 116 -14.10 -8.34 9.07
C TYR A 116 -13.08 -9.04 8.18
N LYS A 117 -13.50 -10.09 7.46
CA LYS A 117 -12.66 -10.86 6.55
C LYS A 117 -12.11 -10.02 5.41
N SER A 118 -12.88 -9.05 4.92
CA SER A 118 -12.43 -8.09 3.91
C SER A 118 -11.30 -7.18 4.39
N LEU A 119 -11.28 -6.84 5.69
CA LEU A 119 -10.28 -5.93 6.28
C LEU A 119 -8.98 -6.63 6.68
N LEU A 120 -8.99 -7.95 6.90
CA LEU A 120 -7.82 -8.70 7.33
C LEU A 120 -6.60 -8.47 6.42
N PRO A 121 -6.72 -8.55 5.08
CA PRO A 121 -5.60 -8.39 4.17
C PRO A 121 -5.28 -6.93 3.82
N LYS A 122 -5.74 -5.93 4.60
CA LYS A 122 -5.59 -4.49 4.29
C LYS A 122 -4.14 -3.99 4.14
N SER A 123 -3.18 -4.69 4.73
CA SER A 123 -1.77 -4.24 4.78
C SER A 123 -0.85 -4.92 3.76
N ILE A 124 -1.40 -5.74 2.88
CA ILE A 124 -0.65 -6.43 1.82
C ILE A 124 -0.98 -5.88 0.44
N THR A 125 -0.35 -6.43 -0.61
CA THR A 125 -0.62 -5.97 -1.99
C THR A 125 -2.03 -6.32 -2.44
N THR A 126 -2.63 -5.48 -3.28
CA THR A 126 -4.01 -5.65 -3.77
C THR A 126 -4.24 -7.01 -4.41
N ALA A 127 -3.30 -7.48 -5.25
CA ALA A 127 -3.44 -8.76 -5.93
C ALA A 127 -3.53 -9.95 -4.95
N ILE A 128 -2.67 -9.97 -3.92
CA ILE A 128 -2.70 -11.02 -2.90
C ILE A 128 -3.92 -10.85 -1.99
N GLY A 129 -4.25 -9.60 -1.64
CA GLY A 129 -5.36 -9.27 -0.75
C GLY A 129 -6.73 -9.67 -1.30
N ILE A 130 -6.96 -9.50 -2.61
CA ILE A 130 -8.18 -9.95 -3.27
C ILE A 130 -8.31 -11.47 -3.15
N GLY A 131 -7.25 -12.22 -3.52
CA GLY A 131 -7.27 -13.69 -3.47
C GLY A 131 -7.53 -14.23 -2.06
N ILE A 132 -6.91 -13.64 -1.03
CA ILE A 132 -7.18 -14.03 0.37
C ILE A 132 -8.63 -13.70 0.74
N SER A 133 -9.08 -12.49 0.46
CA SER A 133 -10.45 -12.04 0.79
C SER A 133 -11.50 -12.98 0.20
N GLU A 134 -11.36 -13.35 -1.07
CA GLU A 134 -12.26 -14.30 -1.73
C GLU A 134 -12.21 -15.68 -1.08
N SER A 135 -11.02 -16.19 -0.77
CA SER A 135 -10.86 -17.53 -0.19
C SER A 135 -11.47 -17.67 1.20
N ILE A 136 -11.49 -16.59 2.00
CA ILE A 136 -12.05 -16.61 3.37
C ILE A 136 -13.49 -16.08 3.45
N GLY A 137 -14.11 -15.71 2.31
CA GLY A 137 -15.48 -15.19 2.25
C GLY A 137 -15.61 -13.72 2.60
N GLY A 138 -14.60 -12.91 2.29
CA GLY A 138 -14.66 -11.45 2.34
C GLY A 138 -15.23 -10.85 1.04
N ILE A 139 -15.38 -9.53 1.01
CA ILE A 139 -15.90 -8.75 -0.12
C ILE A 139 -14.72 -8.05 -0.82
N PRO A 140 -14.30 -8.48 -2.02
CA PRO A 140 -13.10 -7.97 -2.70
C PRO A 140 -13.05 -6.45 -2.88
N SER A 141 -14.18 -5.82 -3.18
CA SER A 141 -14.25 -4.36 -3.35
C SER A 141 -13.95 -3.60 -2.04
N ILE A 142 -14.40 -4.11 -0.91
CA ILE A 142 -14.08 -3.55 0.42
C ILE A 142 -12.59 -3.75 0.72
N THR A 143 -12.07 -4.93 0.40
CA THR A 143 -10.65 -5.24 0.56
C THR A 143 -9.76 -4.28 -0.24
N VAL A 144 -10.07 -4.08 -1.52
CA VAL A 144 -9.32 -3.15 -2.38
C VAL A 144 -9.37 -1.73 -1.82
N PHE A 145 -10.55 -1.28 -1.41
CA PHE A 145 -10.70 0.04 -0.79
C PHE A 145 -9.84 0.17 0.48
N ALA A 146 -9.90 -0.82 1.38
CA ALA A 146 -9.14 -0.83 2.62
C ALA A 146 -7.62 -0.83 2.38
N ILE A 147 -7.14 -1.62 1.41
CA ILE A 147 -5.74 -1.67 1.00
C ILE A 147 -5.28 -0.28 0.51
N ILE A 148 -6.02 0.32 -0.43
CA ILE A 148 -5.67 1.63 -0.99
C ILE A 148 -5.63 2.69 0.11
N MET A 149 -6.65 2.75 0.95
CA MET A 149 -6.73 3.71 2.05
C MET A 149 -5.60 3.51 3.06
N THR A 150 -5.32 2.27 3.45
CA THR A 150 -4.22 1.96 4.37
C THR A 150 -2.86 2.41 3.80
N GLY A 151 -2.61 2.14 2.52
CA GLY A 151 -1.38 2.56 1.84
C GLY A 151 -1.22 4.08 1.78
N ILE A 152 -2.29 4.79 1.39
CA ILE A 152 -2.29 6.25 1.27
C ILE A 152 -2.10 6.90 2.65
N PHE A 153 -2.92 6.55 3.64
CA PHE A 153 -2.82 7.11 4.98
C PHE A 153 -1.47 6.84 5.61
N GLY A 154 -0.98 5.60 5.54
CA GLY A 154 0.33 5.25 6.08
C GLY A 154 1.46 6.04 5.42
N SER A 155 1.43 6.25 4.11
CA SER A 155 2.42 7.07 3.41
C SER A 155 2.38 8.55 3.84
N ILE A 156 1.19 9.11 4.07
CA ILE A 156 1.02 10.50 4.48
C ILE A 156 1.50 10.72 5.92
N ILE A 157 1.07 9.86 6.86
CA ILE A 157 1.35 10.07 8.30
C ILE A 157 2.73 9.57 8.71
N SER A 158 3.41 8.76 7.90
CA SER A 158 4.68 8.11 8.23
C SER A 158 5.73 9.06 8.78
N LYS A 159 5.97 10.21 8.11
CA LYS A 159 6.95 11.20 8.56
C LYS A 159 6.61 11.78 9.93
N ALA A 160 5.33 12.06 10.18
CA ALA A 160 4.86 12.58 11.47
C ALA A 160 5.09 11.55 12.59
N ILE A 161 4.76 10.27 12.32
CA ILE A 161 4.98 9.15 13.24
C ILE A 161 6.48 8.99 13.52
N PHE A 162 7.32 8.94 12.47
CA PHE A 162 8.77 8.78 12.64
C PHE A 162 9.37 9.92 13.49
N LYS A 163 8.89 11.14 13.30
CA LYS A 163 9.31 12.28 14.10
C LYS A 163 8.82 12.19 15.56
N ALA A 164 7.54 11.89 15.76
CA ALA A 164 6.93 11.80 17.09
C ALA A 164 7.56 10.71 17.96
N PHE A 165 7.82 9.54 17.37
CA PHE A 165 8.44 8.41 18.08
C PHE A 165 9.96 8.33 17.93
N LYS A 166 10.59 9.38 17.36
CA LYS A 166 12.05 9.47 17.17
C LYS A 166 12.65 8.27 16.41
N ILE A 167 11.91 7.71 15.46
CA ILE A 167 12.37 6.58 14.65
C ILE A 167 13.32 7.12 13.57
N SER A 168 14.63 6.99 13.81
CA SER A 168 15.66 7.51 12.92
C SER A 168 16.32 6.45 12.04
N HIS A 169 16.31 5.18 12.46
CA HIS A 169 17.00 4.11 11.76
C HIS A 169 16.35 3.78 10.41
N PRO A 170 17.08 3.81 9.28
CA PRO A 170 16.51 3.61 7.94
C PRO A 170 15.78 2.27 7.78
N LEU A 171 16.37 1.20 8.30
CA LEU A 171 15.77 -0.13 8.24
C LEU A 171 14.39 -0.18 8.95
N ALA A 172 14.27 0.44 10.13
CA ALA A 172 13.01 0.47 10.87
C ALA A 172 11.92 1.28 10.12
N ARG A 173 12.30 2.42 9.52
CA ARG A 173 11.38 3.21 8.69
C ARG A 173 10.90 2.42 7.47
N GLY A 174 11.83 1.77 6.77
CA GLY A 174 11.52 0.94 5.62
C GLY A 174 10.58 -0.19 5.96
N LEU A 175 10.91 -1.01 6.99
CA LEU A 175 10.06 -2.11 7.44
C LEU A 175 8.67 -1.65 7.83
N ALA A 176 8.56 -0.56 8.59
CA ALA A 176 7.27 -0.01 8.99
C ALA A 176 6.39 0.35 7.78
N LEU A 177 6.98 1.02 6.77
CA LEU A 177 6.27 1.38 5.54
C LEU A 177 5.87 0.15 4.71
N GLY A 178 6.76 -0.83 4.58
CA GLY A 178 6.49 -2.05 3.82
C GLY A 178 5.40 -2.91 4.44
N CYS A 179 5.47 -3.14 5.75
CA CYS A 179 4.50 -3.98 6.47
C CYS A 179 3.14 -3.32 6.67
N ALA A 180 3.10 -1.99 6.90
CA ALA A 180 1.85 -1.28 7.14
C ALA A 180 1.16 -0.81 5.86
N SER A 181 1.95 -0.39 4.83
CA SER A 181 1.44 0.36 3.67
C SER A 181 1.85 -0.25 2.32
N HIS A 182 2.31 -1.49 2.34
CA HIS A 182 2.60 -2.32 1.17
C HIS A 182 3.33 -1.56 0.03
N ALA A 183 2.89 -1.69 -1.24
CA ALA A 183 3.53 -1.06 -2.39
C ALA A 183 3.53 0.49 -2.33
N ILE A 184 2.44 1.11 -1.83
CA ILE A 184 2.36 2.57 -1.68
C ILE A 184 3.37 3.05 -0.62
N GLY A 185 3.49 2.32 0.50
CA GLY A 185 4.51 2.56 1.51
C GLY A 185 5.93 2.35 0.98
N THR A 186 6.14 1.35 0.13
CA THR A 186 7.44 1.08 -0.49
C THR A 186 7.85 2.19 -1.46
N ALA A 187 6.91 2.72 -2.24
CA ALA A 187 7.16 3.91 -3.04
C ALA A 187 7.55 5.12 -2.18
N LYS A 188 6.89 5.30 -1.03
CA LYS A 188 7.25 6.33 -0.06
C LYS A 188 8.62 6.09 0.59
N ALA A 189 8.96 4.84 0.89
CA ALA A 189 10.27 4.46 1.43
C ALA A 189 11.39 4.80 0.43
N ALA A 190 11.18 4.62 -0.87
CA ALA A 190 12.13 4.97 -1.91
C ALA A 190 12.41 6.49 -1.99
N GLU A 191 11.44 7.33 -1.61
CA GLU A 191 11.67 8.78 -1.46
C GLU A 191 12.59 9.13 -0.26
N LEU A 192 12.71 8.21 0.72
CA LEU A 192 13.52 8.43 1.94
C LEU A 192 14.97 7.96 1.76
N GLY A 193 15.18 6.84 1.04
CA GLY A 193 16.52 6.31 0.77
C GLY A 193 16.51 4.88 0.27
N GLU A 194 17.68 4.41 -0.20
CA GLU A 194 17.84 3.05 -0.76
C GLU A 194 17.66 1.96 0.30
N MET A 195 18.14 2.19 1.52
CA MET A 195 17.98 1.24 2.64
C MET A 195 16.51 1.14 3.05
N GLU A 196 15.80 2.26 3.14
CA GLU A 196 14.36 2.28 3.42
C GLU A 196 13.59 1.54 2.33
N ALA A 197 13.91 1.78 1.05
CA ALA A 197 13.29 1.08 -0.07
C ALA A 197 13.51 -0.43 -0.02
N ALA A 198 14.75 -0.86 0.23
CA ALA A 198 15.12 -2.27 0.34
C ALA A 198 14.42 -2.97 1.51
N ALA A 199 14.45 -2.35 2.70
CA ALA A 199 13.78 -2.88 3.89
C ALA A 199 12.26 -2.93 3.70
N SER A 200 11.68 -1.93 3.06
CA SER A 200 10.26 -1.87 2.75
C SER A 200 9.84 -2.96 1.76
N SER A 201 10.61 -3.16 0.68
CA SER A 201 10.36 -4.23 -0.29
C SER A 201 10.39 -5.61 0.38
N LEU A 202 11.37 -5.85 1.25
CA LEU A 202 11.47 -7.10 2.01
C LEU A 202 10.28 -7.27 2.97
N GLY A 203 9.96 -6.22 3.73
CA GLY A 203 8.82 -6.20 4.66
C GLY A 203 7.50 -6.48 3.95
N MET A 204 7.25 -5.83 2.81
CA MET A 204 6.04 -6.04 2.00
C MET A 204 5.91 -7.50 1.52
N VAL A 205 6.98 -8.08 1.01
CA VAL A 205 6.95 -9.46 0.47
C VAL A 205 6.72 -10.47 1.59
N ILE A 206 7.50 -10.39 2.68
CA ILE A 206 7.41 -11.35 3.78
C ILE A 206 6.08 -11.20 4.53
N SER A 207 5.61 -9.96 4.79
CA SER A 207 4.30 -9.76 5.42
C SER A 207 3.16 -10.32 4.55
N GLY A 208 3.26 -10.19 3.23
CA GLY A 208 2.33 -10.80 2.29
C GLY A 208 2.29 -12.33 2.43
N ILE A 209 3.45 -12.98 2.43
CA ILE A 209 3.58 -14.45 2.60
C ILE A 209 2.99 -14.89 3.95
N ILE A 210 3.36 -14.23 5.04
CA ILE A 210 2.84 -14.55 6.37
C ILE A 210 1.32 -14.39 6.41
N THR A 211 0.78 -13.32 5.82
CA THR A 211 -0.66 -13.09 5.79
C THR A 211 -1.40 -14.16 4.97
N VAL A 212 -0.82 -14.65 3.87
CA VAL A 212 -1.38 -15.78 3.11
C VAL A 212 -1.44 -17.03 3.98
N ILE A 213 -0.33 -17.37 4.65
CA ILE A 213 -0.27 -18.55 5.53
C ILE A 213 -1.31 -18.45 6.65
N VAL A 214 -1.38 -17.30 7.32
CA VAL A 214 -2.36 -17.07 8.40
C VAL A 214 -3.79 -17.09 7.87
N GLY A 215 -4.03 -16.50 6.68
CA GLY A 215 -5.35 -16.45 6.06
C GLY A 215 -5.95 -17.82 5.73
N VAL A 216 -5.12 -18.84 5.49
CA VAL A 216 -5.59 -20.22 5.25
C VAL A 216 -6.18 -20.86 6.53
N PHE A 217 -5.82 -20.36 7.71
CA PHE A 217 -6.27 -20.89 9.01
C PHE A 217 -7.41 -20.07 9.64
N LEU A 218 -7.89 -19.01 8.96
CA LEU A 218 -8.99 -18.14 9.38
C LEU A 218 -10.28 -18.42 8.60
#